data_88f84deea1d0affce8f9a0a691d0a717
#
_entry.id   88f84deea1d0affce8f9a0a691d0a717
#
_cell.length_a   1.000
_cell.length_b   1.000
_cell.length_c   1.000
_cell.angle_alpha   90.00
_cell.angle_beta   90.00
_cell.angle_gamma   90.00
#
_symmetry.space_group_name_H-M   'P 1'
#
loop_
_entity.id
_entity.type
_entity.pdbx_description
1 polymer ?
#
loop_
_entity_poly.entity_id
_entity_poly.type
_entity_poly.pdbx_seq_one_letter_code
_entity_poly.pdbx_strand_id
1 'polypeptide(L)'
;MWLPILLISGLLTTASVALWLLFPWSHARPPVPENTGIHLLHLVETHGYFIDNAKAGQLFVIEGRVRNDFPTPRRWILLRAKLYTADGQEARQQLFYAGNLLSREQIQSLALTDQLGLIQQTPHGAEAAIGSRQEVAFIVPFGNLPDLNKLSDYSVEIVASQSS
;
A
#
# COMPACT_ATOMS: atom_id res chain seq x y z
N MET A 1 45.79 30.12 -40.44
CA MET A 1 44.41 30.58 -40.62
C MET A 1 43.45 29.60 -39.97
N TRP A 2 43.57 29.30 -38.64
CA TRP A 2 42.83 28.24 -37.94
C TRP A 2 42.24 28.70 -36.58
N LEU A 3 42.20 30.01 -36.33
CA LEU A 3 41.69 30.54 -35.05
C LEU A 3 40.17 30.70 -34.89
N PRO A 4 39.33 30.75 -35.94
CA PRO A 4 37.90 30.97 -35.69
C PRO A 4 37.07 29.70 -35.34
N ILE A 5 37.62 28.49 -35.55
CA ILE A 5 36.86 27.25 -35.34
C ILE A 5 36.80 26.86 -33.85
N LEU A 6 37.78 27.20 -33.04
CA LEU A 6 37.82 26.86 -31.62
C LEU A 6 36.91 27.73 -30.74
N LEU A 7 36.51 28.91 -31.19
CA LEU A 7 35.61 29.80 -30.44
C LEU A 7 34.14 29.42 -30.60
N ILE A 8 33.76 28.74 -31.68
CA ILE A 8 32.36 28.32 -31.91
C ILE A 8 32.05 27.07 -31.14
N SER A 9 33.00 26.18 -30.92
CA SER A 9 32.79 24.95 -30.17
C SER A 9 32.63 25.19 -28.66
N GLY A 10 33.25 26.23 -28.11
CA GLY A 10 33.13 26.61 -26.71
C GLY A 10 31.77 27.20 -26.33
N LEU A 11 31.11 27.89 -27.28
CA LEU A 11 29.80 28.54 -27.01
C LEU A 11 28.65 27.56 -27.00
N LEU A 12 28.75 26.48 -27.77
CA LEU A 12 27.70 25.46 -27.85
C LEU A 12 27.64 24.52 -26.59
N THR A 13 28.80 24.32 -25.95
CA THR A 13 28.88 23.46 -24.76
C THR A 13 28.37 24.16 -23.49
N THR A 14 28.56 25.48 -23.39
CA THR A 14 28.05 26.26 -22.24
C THR A 14 26.54 26.45 -22.25
N ALA A 15 25.90 26.53 -23.41
CA ALA A 15 24.46 26.66 -23.56
C ALA A 15 23.75 25.38 -23.15
N SER A 16 24.35 24.20 -23.38
CA SER A 16 23.72 22.89 -23.00
C SER A 16 23.72 22.67 -21.50
N VAL A 17 24.71 23.12 -20.77
CA VAL A 17 24.77 22.95 -19.29
C VAL A 17 23.82 23.93 -18.60
N ALA A 18 23.66 25.14 -19.12
CA ALA A 18 22.75 26.13 -18.56
C ALA A 18 21.27 25.71 -18.70
N LEU A 19 20.92 24.99 -19.77
CA LEU A 19 19.54 24.51 -19.97
C LEU A 19 19.16 23.42 -18.96
N TRP A 20 20.12 22.62 -18.48
CA TRP A 20 19.90 21.61 -17.46
C TRP A 20 19.65 22.18 -16.04
N LEU A 21 20.22 23.36 -15.77
CA LEU A 21 20.08 24.08 -14.51
C LEU A 21 18.77 24.89 -14.42
N LEU A 22 18.12 25.18 -15.55
CA LEU A 22 16.88 25.95 -15.61
C LEU A 22 15.61 25.07 -15.56
N PHE A 23 15.75 23.76 -15.72
CA PHE A 23 14.67 22.82 -15.49
C PHE A 23 14.91 22.10 -14.15
N PRO A 24 14.44 22.64 -13.01
CA PRO A 24 14.34 21.84 -11.82
C PRO A 24 13.39 20.70 -12.17
N TRP A 25 13.90 19.49 -12.17
CA TRP A 25 13.09 18.29 -12.20
C TRP A 25 12.31 18.29 -10.90
N SER A 26 11.20 18.97 -10.91
CA SER A 26 10.18 18.83 -9.90
C SER A 26 9.74 17.39 -9.99
N HIS A 27 10.33 16.55 -9.17
CA HIS A 27 9.72 15.30 -8.78
C HIS A 27 8.47 15.72 -7.99
N ALA A 28 7.45 16.17 -8.73
CA ALA A 28 6.13 16.34 -8.17
C ALA A 28 5.79 14.96 -7.60
N ARG A 29 5.96 14.82 -6.29
CA ARG A 29 5.33 13.72 -5.58
C ARG A 29 3.88 13.76 -6.03
N PRO A 30 3.34 12.64 -6.55
CA PRO A 30 1.90 12.61 -6.83
C PRO A 30 1.22 13.15 -5.57
N PRO A 31 0.25 14.06 -5.71
CA PRO A 31 -0.44 14.60 -4.56
C PRO A 31 -0.91 13.39 -3.76
N VAL A 32 -0.40 13.28 -2.52
CA VAL A 32 -0.99 12.35 -1.55
C VAL A 32 -2.44 12.81 -1.48
N PRO A 33 -3.43 11.99 -1.83
CA PRO A 33 -4.81 12.41 -1.76
C PRO A 33 -5.03 12.93 -0.37
N GLU A 34 -5.35 14.20 -0.29
CA GLU A 34 -5.64 14.87 0.98
C GLU A 34 -6.63 13.97 1.72
N ASN A 35 -6.40 13.72 2.99
CA ASN A 35 -7.09 12.76 3.87
C ASN A 35 -8.61 13.03 4.00
N THR A 36 -9.25 13.25 2.88
CA THR A 36 -10.66 13.56 2.77
C THR A 36 -11.46 12.27 2.93
N GLY A 37 -11.82 12.00 4.17
CA GLY A 37 -12.89 11.06 4.43
C GLY A 37 -12.50 9.73 5.08
N ILE A 38 -11.54 9.72 6.00
CA ILE A 38 -11.28 8.52 6.83
C ILE A 38 -11.71 8.68 8.29
N HIS A 39 -12.01 9.90 8.74
CA HIS A 39 -12.27 10.22 10.17
C HIS A 39 -13.51 9.54 10.77
N LEU A 40 -14.42 9.03 9.94
CA LEU A 40 -15.57 8.23 10.35
C LEU A 40 -15.49 6.78 9.85
N LEU A 41 -14.30 6.32 9.46
CA LEU A 41 -14.02 4.90 9.26
C LEU A 41 -13.28 4.37 10.47
N HIS A 42 -13.73 3.29 11.03
CA HIS A 42 -13.16 2.71 12.24
C HIS A 42 -12.79 1.25 12.05
N LEU A 43 -11.60 0.89 12.48
CA LEU A 43 -11.25 -0.52 12.67
C LEU A 43 -12.04 -1.04 13.86
N VAL A 44 -12.88 -2.05 13.62
CA VAL A 44 -13.74 -2.63 14.65
C VAL A 44 -13.02 -3.77 15.36
N GLU A 45 -12.31 -4.58 14.57
CA GLU A 45 -11.68 -5.81 15.05
C GLU A 45 -10.43 -6.08 14.20
N THR A 46 -9.38 -6.57 14.83
CA THR A 46 -8.21 -7.13 14.14
C THR A 46 -7.72 -8.36 14.87
N HIS A 47 -7.39 -9.40 14.11
CA HIS A 47 -6.86 -10.65 14.63
C HIS A 47 -5.68 -11.12 13.77
N GLY A 48 -4.56 -11.44 14.41
CA GLY A 48 -3.36 -11.96 13.75
C GLY A 48 -3.10 -13.41 14.11
N TYR A 49 -2.72 -14.22 13.12
CA TYR A 49 -2.37 -15.63 13.32
C TYR A 49 -1.36 -16.13 12.30
N PHE A 50 -0.69 -17.25 12.62
CA PHE A 50 0.20 -17.94 11.71
C PHE A 50 -0.52 -19.07 10.97
N ILE A 51 -0.14 -19.28 9.71
CA ILE A 51 -0.64 -20.38 8.88
C ILE A 51 0.44 -20.85 7.94
N ASP A 52 0.49 -22.18 7.70
CA ASP A 52 1.44 -22.75 6.75
C ASP A 52 0.92 -22.64 5.32
N ASN A 53 1.78 -22.19 4.41
CA ASN A 53 1.53 -22.11 2.98
C ASN A 53 2.48 -23.06 2.24
N ALA A 54 1.95 -23.81 1.30
CA ALA A 54 2.68 -24.85 0.57
C ALA A 54 3.85 -24.32 -0.29
N LYS A 55 3.82 -23.02 -0.68
CA LYS A 55 4.81 -22.41 -1.58
C LYS A 55 5.70 -21.37 -0.89
N ALA A 56 5.17 -20.71 0.12
CA ALA A 56 5.83 -19.57 0.77
C ALA A 56 6.28 -19.88 2.22
N GLY A 57 6.05 -21.11 2.70
CA GLY A 57 6.33 -21.48 4.09
C GLY A 57 5.32 -20.86 5.05
N GLN A 58 5.75 -20.49 6.24
CA GLN A 58 4.85 -19.91 7.23
C GLN A 58 4.54 -18.45 6.90
N LEU A 59 3.25 -18.12 6.89
CA LEU A 59 2.72 -16.78 6.73
C LEU A 59 2.17 -16.27 8.07
N PHE A 60 2.26 -14.95 8.29
CA PHE A 60 1.47 -14.26 9.30
C PHE A 60 0.31 -13.56 8.60
N VAL A 61 -0.91 -13.81 9.05
CA VAL A 61 -2.14 -13.28 8.44
C VAL A 61 -2.81 -12.37 9.46
N ILE A 62 -3.24 -11.20 9.00
CA ILE A 62 -4.08 -10.29 9.77
C ILE A 62 -5.45 -10.23 9.10
N GLU A 63 -6.49 -10.47 9.86
CA GLU A 63 -7.89 -10.31 9.48
C GLU A 63 -8.54 -9.23 10.34
N GLY A 64 -9.60 -8.63 9.81
CA GLY A 64 -10.35 -7.65 10.58
C GLY A 64 -11.53 -7.07 9.83
N ARG A 65 -12.12 -6.01 10.40
CA ARG A 65 -13.25 -5.29 9.83
C ARG A 65 -13.08 -3.79 9.96
N VAL A 66 -13.57 -3.09 8.95
CA VAL A 66 -13.72 -1.64 8.95
C VAL A 66 -15.19 -1.30 8.92
N ARG A 67 -15.65 -0.42 9.82
CA ARG A 67 -17.01 0.12 9.83
C ARG A 67 -17.04 1.50 9.21
N ASN A 68 -18.06 1.76 8.41
CA ASN A 68 -18.34 3.06 7.83
C ASN A 68 -19.37 3.81 8.66
N ASP A 69 -18.96 4.79 9.46
CA ASP A 69 -19.85 5.66 10.23
C ASP A 69 -20.18 6.98 9.50
N PHE A 70 -19.76 7.13 8.23
CA PHE A 70 -20.24 8.22 7.38
C PHE A 70 -21.74 8.06 7.09
N PRO A 71 -22.49 9.16 6.93
CA PRO A 71 -23.88 9.10 6.50
C PRO A 71 -24.04 8.64 5.05
N THR A 72 -22.97 8.69 4.26
CA THR A 72 -22.93 8.30 2.85
C THR A 72 -22.10 7.04 2.63
N PRO A 73 -22.39 6.26 1.59
CA PRO A 73 -21.56 5.11 1.26
C PRO A 73 -20.10 5.51 0.96
N ARG A 74 -19.18 4.63 1.31
CA ARG A 74 -17.74 4.77 1.01
C ARG A 74 -17.29 3.62 0.14
N ARG A 75 -16.31 3.89 -0.74
CA ARG A 75 -15.71 2.86 -1.62
C ARG A 75 -14.20 2.94 -1.54
N TRP A 76 -13.58 1.84 -1.99
CA TRP A 76 -12.13 1.72 -2.13
C TRP A 76 -11.39 2.11 -0.85
N ILE A 77 -11.77 1.47 0.23
CA ILE A 77 -11.10 1.69 1.52
C ILE A 77 -9.73 1.04 1.45
N LEU A 78 -8.71 1.89 1.35
CA LEU A 78 -7.31 1.49 1.31
C LEU A 78 -6.77 1.39 2.74
N LEU A 79 -6.17 0.25 3.04
CA LEU A 79 -5.56 -0.06 4.33
C LEU A 79 -4.06 -0.22 4.18
N ARG A 80 -3.34 0.04 5.26
CA ARG A 80 -1.94 -0.29 5.44
C ARG A 80 -1.78 -1.14 6.68
N ALA A 81 -1.22 -2.33 6.53
CA ALA A 81 -0.80 -3.15 7.65
C ALA A 81 0.71 -3.16 7.77
N LYS A 82 1.21 -3.17 9.01
CA LYS A 82 2.63 -3.21 9.33
C LYS A 82 2.91 -4.27 10.38
N LEU A 83 4.07 -4.91 10.25
CA LEU A 83 4.64 -5.79 11.26
C LEU A 83 5.85 -5.13 11.90
N TYR A 84 6.00 -5.28 13.18
CA TYR A 84 7.10 -4.71 13.96
C TYR A 84 7.93 -5.79 14.64
N THR A 85 9.20 -5.50 14.77
CA THR A 85 10.14 -6.28 15.57
C THR A 85 10.08 -5.86 17.05
N ALA A 86 10.67 -6.66 17.93
CA ALA A 86 10.69 -6.41 19.37
C ALA A 86 11.37 -5.10 19.79
N ASP A 87 12.26 -4.58 18.93
CA ASP A 87 12.90 -3.26 19.09
C ASP A 87 12.09 -2.12 18.46
N GLY A 88 10.85 -2.40 18.01
CA GLY A 88 9.92 -1.41 17.48
C GLY A 88 10.19 -0.99 16.03
N GLN A 89 11.08 -1.65 15.31
CA GLN A 89 11.34 -1.35 13.91
C GLN A 89 10.28 -1.97 12.99
N GLU A 90 9.93 -1.28 11.91
CA GLU A 90 9.05 -1.81 10.88
C GLU A 90 9.76 -2.92 10.10
N ALA A 91 9.28 -4.14 10.25
CA ALA A 91 9.82 -5.32 9.57
C ALA A 91 9.24 -5.50 8.17
N ARG A 92 7.93 -5.28 8.01
CA ARG A 92 7.17 -5.43 6.76
C ARG A 92 5.98 -4.50 6.74
N GLN A 93 5.58 -4.06 5.54
CA GLN A 93 4.30 -3.39 5.34
C GLN A 93 3.62 -3.85 4.06
N GLN A 94 2.28 -3.76 4.04
CA GLN A 94 1.44 -4.06 2.88
C GLN A 94 0.34 -3.01 2.76
N LEU A 95 0.07 -2.58 1.51
CA LEU A 95 -1.10 -1.79 1.14
C LEU A 95 -2.10 -2.71 0.45
N PHE A 96 -3.37 -2.62 0.83
CA PHE A 96 -4.43 -3.48 0.29
C PHE A 96 -5.80 -2.83 0.47
N TYR A 97 -6.80 -3.34 -0.24
CA TYR A 97 -8.17 -2.84 -0.13
C TYR A 97 -9.03 -3.75 0.75
N ALA A 98 -9.84 -3.14 1.61
CA ALA A 98 -10.91 -3.86 2.30
C ALA A 98 -11.96 -4.36 1.29
N GLY A 99 -12.56 -5.52 1.56
CA GLY A 99 -13.52 -6.18 0.67
C GLY A 99 -12.91 -7.28 -0.21
N ASN A 100 -11.62 -7.25 -0.46
CA ASN A 100 -10.93 -8.36 -1.12
C ASN A 100 -10.56 -9.42 -0.09
N LEU A 101 -11.20 -10.56 -0.13
CA LEU A 101 -10.97 -11.65 0.80
C LEU A 101 -10.27 -12.82 0.12
N LEU A 102 -9.48 -13.54 0.89
CA LEU A 102 -8.85 -14.79 0.49
C LEU A 102 -9.49 -15.93 1.29
N SER A 103 -9.84 -17.02 0.63
CA SER A 103 -10.24 -18.22 1.34
C SER A 103 -9.03 -18.86 2.03
N ARG A 104 -9.30 -19.68 3.06
CA ARG A 104 -8.24 -20.43 3.73
C ARG A 104 -7.42 -21.27 2.76
N GLU A 105 -8.06 -21.91 1.78
CA GLU A 105 -7.39 -22.70 0.74
C GLU A 105 -6.48 -21.83 -0.14
N GLN A 106 -6.93 -20.63 -0.51
CA GLN A 106 -6.10 -19.70 -1.27
C GLN A 106 -4.87 -19.27 -0.47
N ILE A 107 -5.03 -18.99 0.84
CA ILE A 107 -3.91 -18.63 1.70
C ILE A 107 -2.91 -19.79 1.82
N GLN A 108 -3.37 -21.03 1.89
CA GLN A 108 -2.54 -22.22 2.04
C GLN A 108 -1.88 -22.70 0.75
N SER A 109 -2.45 -22.41 -0.43
CA SER A 109 -2.02 -23.00 -1.70
C SER A 109 -1.44 -22.02 -2.73
N LEU A 110 -1.89 -20.77 -2.76
CA LEU A 110 -1.40 -19.78 -3.71
C LEU A 110 -0.03 -19.26 -3.29
N ALA A 111 0.79 -18.89 -4.28
CA ALA A 111 2.01 -18.14 -4.00
C ALA A 111 1.67 -16.78 -3.34
N LEU A 112 2.55 -16.28 -2.47
CA LEU A 112 2.33 -15.01 -1.78
C LEU A 112 2.10 -13.84 -2.76
N THR A 113 2.82 -13.79 -3.87
CA THR A 113 2.65 -12.78 -4.92
C THR A 113 1.26 -12.77 -5.51
N ASP A 114 0.65 -13.94 -5.71
CA ASP A 114 -0.70 -14.08 -6.25
C ASP A 114 -1.74 -13.61 -5.22
N GLN A 115 -1.55 -14.00 -3.95
CA GLN A 115 -2.38 -13.54 -2.84
C GLN A 115 -2.36 -12.01 -2.72
N LEU A 116 -1.17 -11.40 -2.74
CA LEU A 116 -1.01 -9.94 -2.69
C LEU A 116 -1.65 -9.28 -3.91
N GLY A 117 -1.49 -9.84 -5.11
CA GLY A 117 -2.13 -9.36 -6.32
C GLY A 117 -3.66 -9.29 -6.18
N LEU A 118 -4.28 -10.29 -5.57
CA LEU A 118 -5.73 -10.31 -5.35
C LEU A 118 -6.21 -9.22 -4.38
N ILE A 119 -5.54 -9.04 -3.25
CA ILE A 119 -5.99 -8.08 -2.24
C ILE A 119 -5.63 -6.62 -2.56
N GLN A 120 -4.68 -6.40 -3.47
CA GLN A 120 -4.24 -5.06 -3.89
C GLN A 120 -5.06 -4.50 -5.07
N GLN A 121 -5.87 -5.32 -5.72
CA GLN A 121 -6.77 -4.84 -6.77
C GLN A 121 -7.87 -3.97 -6.18
N THR A 122 -8.22 -2.91 -6.91
CA THR A 122 -9.38 -2.09 -6.54
C THR A 122 -10.65 -2.94 -6.60
N PRO A 123 -11.43 -3.03 -5.51
CA PRO A 123 -12.68 -3.81 -5.51
C PRO A 123 -13.66 -3.32 -6.58
N HIS A 124 -14.35 -4.24 -7.22
CA HIS A 124 -15.31 -3.96 -8.30
C HIS A 124 -16.72 -4.39 -7.89
N GLY A 125 -17.72 -3.81 -8.56
CA GLY A 125 -19.13 -4.17 -8.35
C GLY A 125 -19.76 -3.58 -7.10
N ALA A 126 -20.84 -4.20 -6.64
CA ALA A 126 -21.64 -3.74 -5.49
C ALA A 126 -20.85 -3.78 -4.16
N GLU A 127 -19.94 -4.73 -4.03
CA GLU A 127 -19.09 -4.91 -2.84
C GLU A 127 -18.02 -3.82 -2.69
N ALA A 128 -17.78 -3.05 -3.76
CA ALA A 128 -16.87 -1.91 -3.71
C ALA A 128 -17.38 -0.74 -2.87
N ALA A 129 -18.69 -0.69 -2.60
CA ALA A 129 -19.34 0.38 -1.83
C ALA A 129 -19.90 -0.16 -0.52
N ILE A 130 -19.54 0.47 0.58
CA ILE A 130 -19.97 0.11 1.93
C ILE A 130 -20.91 1.18 2.42
N GLY A 131 -22.16 0.79 2.66
CA GLY A 131 -23.21 1.69 3.16
C GLY A 131 -22.91 2.25 4.54
N SER A 132 -23.69 3.26 4.93
CA SER A 132 -23.61 3.84 6.28
C SER A 132 -23.85 2.77 7.34
N ARG A 133 -23.02 2.75 8.39
CA ARG A 133 -23.04 1.79 9.51
C ARG A 133 -22.81 0.33 9.12
N GLN A 134 -22.40 0.08 7.90
CA GLN A 134 -22.00 -1.25 7.44
C GLN A 134 -20.52 -1.52 7.70
N GLU A 135 -20.20 -2.79 7.81
CA GLU A 135 -18.82 -3.27 7.96
C GLU A 135 -18.36 -4.00 6.71
N VAL A 136 -17.06 -3.91 6.45
CA VAL A 136 -16.37 -4.67 5.42
C VAL A 136 -15.20 -5.40 6.05
N ALA A 137 -15.06 -6.67 5.73
CA ALA A 137 -13.93 -7.48 6.16
C ALA A 137 -12.69 -7.22 5.30
N PHE A 138 -11.53 -7.50 5.87
CA PHE A 138 -10.26 -7.52 5.16
C PHE A 138 -9.38 -8.67 5.63
N ILE A 139 -8.42 -9.03 4.79
CA ILE A 139 -7.40 -10.02 5.08
C ILE A 139 -6.10 -9.61 4.39
N VAL A 140 -4.97 -9.77 5.09
CA VAL A 140 -3.65 -9.49 4.53
C VAL A 140 -2.62 -10.51 5.00
N PRO A 141 -2.02 -11.28 4.09
CA PRO A 141 -0.94 -12.20 4.39
C PRO A 141 0.43 -11.50 4.31
N PHE A 142 1.33 -11.90 5.21
CA PHE A 142 2.74 -11.54 5.21
C PHE A 142 3.60 -12.80 5.12
N GLY A 143 4.53 -12.80 4.21
CA GLY A 143 5.55 -13.83 4.09
C GLY A 143 6.96 -13.26 4.12
N ASN A 144 7.95 -14.10 3.89
CA ASN A 144 9.37 -13.74 4.02
C ASN A 144 9.62 -13.03 5.36
N LEU A 145 9.03 -13.61 6.41
CA LEU A 145 9.09 -13.05 7.76
C LEU A 145 10.52 -13.05 8.26
N PRO A 146 10.94 -12.03 9.02
CA PRO A 146 12.15 -12.13 9.81
C PRO A 146 12.00 -13.28 10.82
N ASP A 147 13.07 -13.61 11.52
CA ASP A 147 13.03 -14.62 12.59
C ASP A 147 11.79 -14.36 13.49
N LEU A 148 10.94 -15.37 13.63
CA LEU A 148 9.66 -15.27 14.32
C LEU A 148 9.81 -14.78 15.77
N ASN A 149 10.93 -15.10 16.39
CA ASN A 149 11.25 -14.63 17.75
C ASN A 149 11.49 -13.10 17.81
N LYS A 150 11.63 -12.45 16.66
CA LYS A 150 11.84 -11.01 16.56
C LYS A 150 10.56 -10.24 16.24
N LEU A 151 9.50 -10.89 15.80
CA LEU A 151 8.20 -10.26 15.59
C LEU A 151 7.49 -10.09 16.92
N SER A 152 7.00 -8.88 17.21
CA SER A 152 6.34 -8.59 18.49
C SER A 152 4.96 -7.98 18.36
N ASP A 153 4.70 -7.25 17.29
CA ASP A 153 3.46 -6.47 17.18
C ASP A 153 3.07 -6.24 15.71
N TYR A 154 1.83 -5.83 15.50
CA TYR A 154 1.33 -5.37 14.21
C TYR A 154 0.38 -4.20 14.37
N SER A 155 0.24 -3.40 13.32
CA SER A 155 -0.76 -2.35 13.23
C SER A 155 -1.50 -2.41 11.90
N VAL A 156 -2.74 -1.92 11.89
CA VAL A 156 -3.51 -1.67 10.68
C VAL A 156 -4.02 -0.24 10.75
N GLU A 157 -3.88 0.51 9.68
CA GLU A 157 -4.36 1.88 9.58
C GLU A 157 -5.17 2.08 8.29
N ILE A 158 -6.17 2.95 8.34
CA ILE A 158 -6.95 3.35 7.18
C ILE A 158 -6.22 4.51 6.52
N VAL A 159 -5.87 4.35 5.24
CA VAL A 159 -5.05 5.32 4.50
C VAL A 159 -5.92 6.26 3.67
N ALA A 160 -6.92 5.72 2.98
CA ALA A 160 -7.80 6.49 2.11
C ALA A 160 -9.15 5.81 1.90
N SER A 161 -10.13 6.56 1.48
CA SER A 161 -11.40 6.08 0.94
C SER A 161 -12.03 7.13 0.03
N GLN A 162 -12.99 6.74 -0.80
CA GLN A 162 -13.73 7.65 -1.67
C GLN A 162 -15.22 7.65 -1.32
N SER A 163 -15.88 8.78 -1.50
CA SER A 163 -17.35 8.84 -1.53
C SER A 163 -17.87 8.12 -2.76
N SER A 164 -18.97 7.41 -2.61
CA SER A 164 -19.69 6.80 -3.75
C SER A 164 -20.58 7.82 -4.42
#